data_98f001c2c937cb799be2cf5995597c4d
#
_entry.id   98f001c2c937cb799be2cf5995597c4d
#
_cell.length_a   1.000
_cell.length_b   1.000
_cell.length_c   1.000
_cell.angle_alpha   90.00
_cell.angle_beta   90.00
_cell.angle_gamma   90.00
#
_symmetry.space_group_name_H-M   'P 1'
#
loop_
_entity.id
_entity.type
_entity.pdbx_description
1 polymer ?
#
loop_
_entity_poly.entity_id
_entity_poly.type
_entity_poly.pdbx_seq_one_letter_code
_entity_poly.pdbx_strand_id
1 'polypeptide(L)'
;MLAAFNEVLGVRGLARPDADEISITGNDPVLATRYRIGETCAAVLGGVGTAVSDIWELKTGRRQQAAIDARRAAATLKSSYLMQRPDGQGQWQDVINPNHEHMIRCTQPWPTRDGRWFLPHFGLPNLKERVLKVLDCAFEPAAIAAAVAKWDALDLEAAIDEARACGGVVRSNAEWLESDHGKVLAAKPIVEIIKIADSDPEPFPEGPRPLSGIRALDLTRILAGPIAARTLAEHGADVLMIAAEGVPQIMEHVMDTSH
;
A
#
# COMPACT_ATOMS: atom_id res chain seq x y z
N MET A 1 4.93 -8.05 18.35
CA MET A 1 5.10 -6.58 18.16
C MET A 1 6.57 -6.18 18.07
N LEU A 2 7.40 -6.42 19.06
CA LEU A 2 8.83 -6.07 19.02
C LEU A 2 9.60 -6.72 17.86
N ALA A 3 9.27 -7.93 17.42
CA ALA A 3 9.96 -8.60 16.32
C ALA A 3 9.76 -7.84 14.97
N ALA A 4 8.52 -7.54 14.61
CA ALA A 4 8.22 -6.80 13.37
C ALA A 4 8.83 -5.38 13.39
N PHE A 5 8.75 -4.69 14.54
CA PHE A 5 9.38 -3.38 14.69
C PHE A 5 10.90 -3.44 14.56
N ASN A 6 11.54 -4.46 15.14
CA ASN A 6 12.98 -4.67 15.05
C ASN A 6 13.43 -4.96 13.60
N GLU A 7 12.61 -5.67 12.84
CA GLU A 7 12.88 -5.97 11.42
C GLU A 7 12.82 -4.69 10.58
N VAL A 8 11.81 -3.84 10.80
CA VAL A 8 11.73 -2.51 10.16
C VAL A 8 12.93 -1.63 10.54
N LEU A 9 13.31 -1.62 11.81
CA LEU A 9 14.48 -0.85 12.28
C LEU A 9 15.82 -1.37 11.76
N GLY A 10 15.90 -2.60 11.29
CA GLY A 10 17.10 -3.15 10.66
C GLY A 10 17.66 -2.29 9.54
N VAL A 11 16.78 -1.55 8.85
CA VAL A 11 17.14 -0.58 7.79
C VAL A 11 17.96 0.60 8.31
N ARG A 12 17.78 0.98 9.55
CA ARG A 12 18.41 2.16 10.14
C ARG A 12 19.93 2.07 10.25
N GLY A 13 20.48 0.86 10.41
CA GLY A 13 21.92 0.65 10.60
C GLY A 13 22.51 1.25 11.89
N LEU A 14 21.68 1.81 12.76
CA LEU A 14 22.03 2.43 14.03
C LEU A 14 21.56 1.58 15.20
N ALA A 15 21.99 1.92 16.43
CA ALA A 15 21.48 1.31 17.65
C ALA A 15 19.95 1.47 17.72
N ARG A 16 19.29 0.54 18.44
CA ARG A 16 17.85 0.66 18.70
C ARG A 16 17.57 1.95 19.45
N PRO A 17 16.39 2.57 19.19
CA PRO A 17 15.94 3.67 20.03
C PRO A 17 15.75 3.17 21.48
N ASP A 18 15.95 4.04 22.45
CA ASP A 18 15.66 3.73 23.83
C ASP A 18 14.17 3.42 24.02
N ALA A 19 13.84 2.66 25.06
CA ALA A 19 12.46 2.27 25.34
C ALA A 19 11.52 3.46 25.54
N ASP A 20 12.07 4.60 25.93
CA ASP A 20 11.33 5.84 26.15
C ASP A 20 11.10 6.65 24.87
N GLU A 21 11.82 6.35 23.78
CA GLU A 21 11.68 7.06 22.52
C GLU A 21 10.47 6.60 21.71
N ILE A 22 10.23 5.28 21.67
CA ILE A 22 9.13 4.67 20.94
C ILE A 22 8.36 3.73 21.85
N SER A 23 7.11 4.07 22.14
CA SER A 23 6.19 3.19 22.84
C SER A 23 5.13 2.66 21.86
N ILE A 24 4.95 1.34 21.83
CA ILE A 24 3.91 0.68 21.02
C ILE A 24 2.97 -0.06 21.98
N THR A 25 1.68 0.28 21.94
CA THR A 25 0.64 -0.30 22.80
C THR A 25 -0.44 -1.01 21.97
N GLY A 26 -1.22 -1.87 22.63
CA GLY A 26 -2.26 -2.66 21.99
C GLY A 26 -1.74 -3.97 21.38
N ASN A 27 -2.65 -4.87 21.05
CA ASN A 27 -2.35 -6.20 20.49
C ASN A 27 -3.41 -6.58 19.45
N ASP A 28 -3.04 -7.46 18.52
CA ASP A 28 -4.00 -8.13 17.64
C ASP A 28 -4.83 -9.18 18.41
N PRO A 29 -6.05 -9.51 17.95
CA PRO A 29 -6.67 -9.01 16.71
C PRO A 29 -7.35 -7.65 16.89
N VAL A 30 -7.01 -6.68 16.05
CA VAL A 30 -7.72 -5.39 15.95
C VAL A 30 -8.75 -5.40 14.80
N LEU A 31 -8.58 -6.26 13.82
CA LEU A 31 -9.50 -6.56 12.73
C LEU A 31 -9.90 -8.03 12.76
N ALA A 32 -11.05 -8.36 12.19
CA ALA A 32 -11.56 -9.74 12.09
C ALA A 32 -10.76 -10.55 11.05
N THR A 33 -9.50 -10.80 11.32
CA THR A 33 -8.57 -11.55 10.47
C THR A 33 -7.58 -12.34 11.33
N ARG A 34 -7.02 -13.42 10.76
CA ARG A 34 -5.93 -14.19 11.37
C ARG A 34 -4.56 -13.50 11.28
N TYR A 35 -4.45 -12.46 10.48
CA TYR A 35 -3.20 -11.72 10.29
C TYR A 35 -3.02 -10.67 11.37
N ARG A 36 -1.77 -10.44 11.77
CA ARG A 36 -1.37 -9.48 12.81
C ARG A 36 -1.27 -8.07 12.22
N ILE A 37 -2.38 -7.54 11.74
CA ILE A 37 -2.46 -6.26 11.02
C ILE A 37 -2.10 -5.08 11.94
N GLY A 38 -2.64 -5.05 13.16
CA GLY A 38 -2.37 -3.99 14.12
C GLY A 38 -0.90 -3.88 14.50
N GLU A 39 -0.27 -5.01 14.77
CA GLU A 39 1.15 -5.06 15.11
C GLU A 39 2.05 -4.68 13.92
N THR A 40 1.71 -5.12 12.71
CA THR A 40 2.45 -4.77 11.50
C THR A 40 2.37 -3.28 11.21
N CYS A 41 1.16 -2.70 11.24
CA CYS A 41 0.99 -1.26 11.04
C CYS A 41 1.70 -0.44 12.12
N ALA A 42 1.61 -0.85 13.38
CA ALA A 42 2.31 -0.17 14.48
C ALA A 42 3.83 -0.24 14.33
N ALA A 43 4.37 -1.36 13.86
CA ALA A 43 5.79 -1.52 13.59
C ALA A 43 6.27 -0.57 12.48
N VAL A 44 5.53 -0.46 11.38
CA VAL A 44 5.85 0.45 10.27
C VAL A 44 5.78 1.91 10.71
N LEU A 45 4.70 2.33 11.38
CA LEU A 45 4.58 3.71 11.89
C LEU A 45 5.62 4.03 12.97
N GLY A 46 6.00 3.04 13.79
CA GLY A 46 7.10 3.18 14.73
C GLY A 46 8.44 3.40 14.03
N GLY A 47 8.69 2.69 12.94
CA GLY A 47 9.86 2.90 12.08
C GLY A 47 9.91 4.31 11.47
N VAL A 48 8.77 4.79 10.94
CA VAL A 48 8.64 6.18 10.44
C VAL A 48 8.90 7.18 11.57
N GLY A 49 8.29 7.00 12.75
CA GLY A 49 8.49 7.87 13.91
C GLY A 49 9.95 7.93 14.35
N THR A 50 10.64 6.79 14.34
CA THR A 50 12.08 6.73 14.65
C THR A 50 12.91 7.50 13.62
N ALA A 51 12.68 7.27 12.32
CA ALA A 51 13.40 7.96 11.25
C ALA A 51 13.19 9.48 11.30
N VAL A 52 11.97 9.91 11.57
CA VAL A 52 11.63 11.34 11.73
C VAL A 52 12.33 11.93 12.95
N SER A 53 12.40 11.19 14.07
CA SER A 53 13.12 11.62 15.28
C SER A 53 14.63 11.74 15.03
N ASP A 54 15.22 10.81 14.27
CA ASP A 54 16.63 10.87 13.87
C ASP A 54 16.94 12.12 13.04
N ILE A 55 16.11 12.41 12.04
CA ILE A 55 16.23 13.60 11.21
C ILE A 55 16.09 14.87 12.06
N TRP A 56 15.13 14.88 12.98
CA TRP A 56 14.92 16.03 13.87
C TRP A 56 16.10 16.25 14.82
N GLU A 57 16.71 15.19 15.32
CA GLU A 57 17.91 15.28 16.14
C GLU A 57 19.09 15.81 15.34
N LEU A 58 19.33 15.32 14.13
CA LEU A 58 20.37 15.85 13.24
C LEU A 58 20.20 17.34 12.97
N LYS A 59 18.95 17.81 12.88
CA LYS A 59 18.61 19.19 12.57
C LYS A 59 18.68 20.12 13.79
N THR A 60 18.34 19.62 14.98
CA THR A 60 18.10 20.48 16.15
C THR A 60 18.87 20.08 17.41
N GLY A 61 19.53 18.92 17.39
CA GLY A 61 20.15 18.32 18.58
C GLY A 61 19.15 17.72 19.58
N ARG A 62 17.86 17.60 19.23
CA ARG A 62 16.80 17.09 20.12
C ARG A 62 16.08 15.90 19.53
N ARG A 63 15.95 14.85 20.30
CA ARG A 63 15.10 13.71 19.93
C ARG A 63 13.64 13.94 20.31
N GLN A 64 12.75 13.20 19.64
CA GLN A 64 11.32 13.20 19.89
C GLN A 64 10.90 11.84 20.48
N GLN A 65 9.82 11.85 21.24
CA GLN A 65 9.14 10.62 21.68
C GLN A 65 7.92 10.37 20.80
N ALA A 66 7.71 9.11 20.42
CA ALA A 66 6.53 8.70 19.69
C ALA A 66 5.78 7.58 20.40
N ALA A 67 4.46 7.70 20.49
CA ALA A 67 3.56 6.69 21.03
C ALA A 67 2.60 6.20 19.94
N ILE A 68 2.60 4.91 19.69
CA ILE A 68 1.79 4.26 18.67
C ILE A 68 0.81 3.28 19.33
N ASP A 69 -0.46 3.42 19.04
CA ASP A 69 -1.50 2.46 19.41
C ASP A 69 -1.82 1.57 18.20
N ALA A 70 -1.73 0.25 18.37
CA ALA A 70 -1.91 -0.72 17.27
C ALA A 70 -3.29 -0.64 16.62
N ARG A 71 -4.34 -0.28 17.37
CA ARG A 71 -5.69 -0.10 16.84
C ARG A 71 -5.77 1.13 15.94
N ARG A 72 -5.18 2.24 16.37
CA ARG A 72 -5.11 3.47 15.58
C ARG A 72 -4.24 3.27 14.34
N ALA A 73 -3.13 2.57 14.49
CA ALA A 73 -2.28 2.21 13.35
C ALA A 73 -3.04 1.37 12.30
N ALA A 74 -3.80 0.36 12.72
CA ALA A 74 -4.64 -0.41 11.80
C ALA A 74 -5.77 0.41 11.17
N ALA A 75 -6.29 1.44 11.86
CA ALA A 75 -7.33 2.30 11.32
C ALA A 75 -6.87 3.11 10.09
N THR A 76 -5.57 3.39 9.96
CA THR A 76 -5.01 4.09 8.78
C THR A 76 -5.25 3.32 7.47
N LEU A 77 -5.36 1.98 7.53
CA LEU A 77 -5.66 1.15 6.37
C LEU A 77 -7.13 1.26 5.90
N LYS A 78 -7.98 1.91 6.71
CA LYS A 78 -9.40 2.09 6.39
C LYS A 78 -9.73 3.52 5.95
N SER A 79 -8.76 4.31 5.56
CA SER A 79 -8.97 5.71 5.15
C SER A 79 -10.02 5.87 4.05
N SER A 80 -10.08 4.93 3.09
CA SER A 80 -11.11 4.92 2.04
C SER A 80 -12.55 4.81 2.55
N TYR A 81 -12.76 4.18 3.71
CA TYR A 81 -14.08 4.03 4.32
C TYR A 81 -14.46 5.19 5.24
N LEU A 82 -13.54 6.13 5.45
CA LEU A 82 -13.75 7.29 6.32
C LEU A 82 -14.07 8.55 5.51
N MET A 83 -13.99 8.48 4.18
CA MET A 83 -14.23 9.62 3.33
C MET A 83 -15.73 9.92 3.23
N GLN A 84 -16.09 11.12 3.61
CA GLN A 84 -17.46 11.61 3.53
C GLN A 84 -17.50 12.96 2.82
N ARG A 85 -18.61 13.30 2.22
CA ARG A 85 -18.88 14.61 1.64
C ARG A 85 -20.22 15.15 2.13
N PRO A 86 -20.38 16.47 2.27
CA PRO A 86 -21.68 17.04 2.58
C PRO A 86 -22.63 16.86 1.38
N ASP A 87 -23.87 16.52 1.65
CA ASP A 87 -24.96 16.58 0.68
C ASP A 87 -25.46 18.03 0.49
N GLY A 88 -26.44 18.23 -0.38
CA GLY A 88 -27.04 19.56 -0.61
C GLY A 88 -27.75 20.17 0.61
N GLN A 89 -27.92 19.43 1.71
CA GLN A 89 -28.55 19.86 2.96
C GLN A 89 -27.52 19.99 4.11
N GLY A 90 -26.22 19.77 3.82
CA GLY A 90 -25.15 19.87 4.81
C GLY A 90 -25.00 18.62 5.70
N GLN A 91 -25.68 17.51 5.40
CA GLN A 91 -25.47 16.24 6.09
C GLN A 91 -24.29 15.50 5.45
N TRP A 92 -23.42 14.91 6.29
CA TRP A 92 -22.30 14.11 5.83
C TRP A 92 -22.77 12.75 5.31
N GLN A 93 -22.39 12.42 4.09
CA GLN A 93 -22.72 11.16 3.41
C GLN A 93 -21.45 10.44 3.01
N ASP A 94 -21.46 9.13 3.10
CA ASP A 94 -20.36 8.31 2.60
C ASP A 94 -20.20 8.51 1.08
N VAL A 95 -18.95 8.56 0.62
CA VAL A 95 -18.66 8.68 -0.81
C VAL A 95 -18.82 7.32 -1.47
N ILE A 96 -19.94 7.14 -2.17
CA ILE A 96 -20.25 5.91 -2.92
C ILE A 96 -20.06 6.17 -4.40
N ASN A 97 -19.25 5.33 -5.05
CA ASN A 97 -19.07 5.31 -6.49
C ASN A 97 -19.60 3.99 -7.06
N PRO A 98 -20.77 3.97 -7.72
CA PRO A 98 -21.38 2.75 -8.24
C PRO A 98 -20.49 1.97 -9.22
N ASN A 99 -19.69 2.68 -10.02
CA ASN A 99 -18.75 2.04 -10.96
C ASN A 99 -17.61 1.33 -10.21
N HIS A 100 -17.13 1.94 -9.13
CA HIS A 100 -16.14 1.32 -8.26
C HIS A 100 -16.70 0.08 -7.57
N GLU A 101 -17.90 0.16 -7.01
CA GLU A 101 -18.57 -0.99 -6.38
C GLU A 101 -18.81 -2.13 -7.39
N HIS A 102 -19.22 -1.80 -8.61
CA HIS A 102 -19.37 -2.80 -9.66
C HIS A 102 -18.02 -3.45 -10.00
N MET A 103 -16.96 -2.65 -10.14
CA MET A 103 -15.61 -3.14 -10.38
C MET A 103 -15.13 -4.06 -9.25
N ILE A 104 -15.39 -3.72 -7.98
CA ILE A 104 -15.03 -4.57 -6.83
C ILE A 104 -15.79 -5.91 -6.87
N ARG A 105 -17.08 -5.92 -7.22
CA ARG A 105 -17.85 -7.16 -7.39
C ARG A 105 -17.32 -8.07 -8.50
N CYS A 106 -16.66 -7.50 -9.50
CA CYS A 106 -15.99 -8.24 -10.56
C CYS A 106 -14.57 -8.68 -10.15
N THR A 107 -13.84 -7.84 -9.40
CA THR A 107 -12.46 -8.07 -8.93
C THR A 107 -12.49 -8.86 -7.62
N GLN A 108 -12.73 -10.16 -7.73
CA GLN A 108 -12.70 -11.08 -6.59
C GLN A 108 -12.23 -12.47 -7.05
N PRO A 109 -11.82 -13.35 -6.14
CA PRO A 109 -11.48 -14.72 -6.52
C PRO A 109 -12.68 -15.47 -7.09
N TRP A 110 -12.48 -16.08 -8.26
CA TRP A 110 -13.46 -16.94 -8.93
C TRP A 110 -12.93 -18.36 -9.03
N PRO A 111 -13.78 -19.40 -8.87
CA PRO A 111 -13.34 -20.80 -8.98
C PRO A 111 -12.99 -21.13 -10.44
N THR A 112 -11.90 -21.86 -10.63
CA THR A 112 -11.43 -22.39 -11.90
C THR A 112 -11.86 -23.85 -12.10
N ARG A 113 -11.72 -24.38 -13.32
CA ARG A 113 -12.10 -25.76 -13.69
C ARG A 113 -11.37 -26.81 -12.87
N ASP A 114 -10.10 -26.56 -12.54
CA ASP A 114 -9.25 -27.46 -11.75
C ASP A 114 -9.45 -27.35 -10.22
N GLY A 115 -10.50 -26.63 -9.77
CA GLY A 115 -10.85 -26.48 -8.37
C GLY A 115 -10.00 -25.49 -7.60
N ARG A 116 -9.16 -24.71 -8.27
CA ARG A 116 -8.41 -23.58 -7.69
C ARG A 116 -9.22 -22.30 -7.76
N TRP A 117 -8.57 -21.19 -7.47
CA TRP A 117 -9.16 -19.85 -7.52
C TRP A 117 -8.25 -18.90 -8.29
N PHE A 118 -8.85 -18.05 -9.11
CA PHE A 118 -8.17 -17.02 -9.87
C PHE A 118 -8.80 -15.65 -9.58
N LEU A 119 -7.98 -14.63 -9.35
CA LEU A 119 -8.42 -13.26 -9.14
C LEU A 119 -8.08 -12.42 -10.37
N PRO A 120 -9.04 -12.12 -11.27
CA PRO A 120 -8.86 -11.13 -12.32
C PRO A 120 -8.95 -9.72 -11.73
N HIS A 121 -8.19 -8.76 -12.25
CA HIS A 121 -8.20 -7.40 -11.75
C HIS A 121 -8.64 -6.39 -12.82
N PHE A 122 -9.63 -5.56 -12.48
CA PHE A 122 -10.30 -4.66 -13.40
C PHE A 122 -10.14 -3.17 -13.06
N GLY A 123 -9.22 -2.82 -12.18
CA GLY A 123 -9.08 -1.47 -11.62
C GLY A 123 -8.68 -0.39 -12.62
N LEU A 124 -7.96 -0.73 -13.70
CA LEU A 124 -7.57 0.23 -14.74
C LEU A 124 -8.25 -0.11 -16.07
N PRO A 125 -8.78 0.89 -16.81
CA PRO A 125 -9.56 0.66 -18.04
C PRO A 125 -8.84 -0.21 -19.08
N ASN A 126 -7.57 0.10 -19.38
CA ASN A 126 -6.76 -0.63 -20.33
C ASN A 126 -6.45 -2.08 -19.88
N LEU A 127 -6.31 -2.33 -18.59
CA LEU A 127 -6.11 -3.69 -18.06
C LEU A 127 -7.43 -4.45 -18.05
N LYS A 128 -8.53 -3.80 -17.68
CA LYS A 128 -9.88 -4.37 -17.76
C LYS A 128 -10.20 -4.89 -19.16
N GLU A 129 -9.97 -4.08 -20.21
CA GLU A 129 -10.21 -4.48 -21.59
C GLU A 129 -9.40 -5.71 -21.99
N ARG A 130 -8.14 -5.80 -21.59
CA ARG A 130 -7.28 -6.96 -21.88
C ARG A 130 -7.75 -8.22 -21.15
N VAL A 131 -8.11 -8.11 -19.86
CA VAL A 131 -8.64 -9.26 -19.11
C VAL A 131 -9.94 -9.75 -19.73
N LEU A 132 -10.88 -8.87 -20.06
CA LEU A 132 -12.15 -9.25 -20.70
C LEU A 132 -11.95 -9.87 -22.08
N LYS A 133 -10.93 -9.43 -22.83
CA LYS A 133 -10.58 -10.04 -24.12
C LYS A 133 -10.06 -11.48 -23.95
N VAL A 134 -9.23 -11.75 -22.92
CA VAL A 134 -8.76 -13.10 -22.62
C VAL A 134 -9.91 -14.00 -22.18
N LEU A 135 -10.79 -13.49 -21.31
CA LEU A 135 -11.93 -14.23 -20.78
C LEU A 135 -13.08 -14.39 -21.81
N ASP A 136 -13.10 -13.58 -22.85
CA ASP A 136 -14.18 -13.50 -23.85
C ASP A 136 -15.58 -13.42 -23.20
N CYS A 137 -15.77 -12.42 -22.33
CA CYS A 137 -17.01 -12.24 -21.59
C CYS A 137 -17.36 -10.78 -21.33
N ALA A 138 -18.63 -10.55 -20.96
CA ALA A 138 -19.10 -9.24 -20.51
C ALA A 138 -18.54 -8.89 -19.13
N PHE A 139 -18.43 -7.58 -18.84
CA PHE A 139 -18.01 -7.07 -17.55
C PHE A 139 -19.14 -7.17 -16.53
N GLU A 140 -19.50 -8.41 -16.19
CA GLU A 140 -20.54 -8.76 -15.23
C GLU A 140 -20.09 -9.93 -14.36
N PRO A 141 -20.34 -9.92 -13.04
CA PRO A 141 -19.86 -10.96 -12.12
C PRO A 141 -20.20 -12.37 -12.58
N ALA A 142 -21.44 -12.62 -13.01
CA ALA A 142 -21.86 -13.96 -13.46
C ALA A 142 -21.16 -14.40 -14.76
N ALA A 143 -20.94 -13.47 -15.70
CA ALA A 143 -20.23 -13.75 -16.94
C ALA A 143 -18.76 -14.06 -16.70
N ILE A 144 -18.12 -13.29 -15.81
CA ILE A 144 -16.72 -13.50 -15.39
C ILE A 144 -16.56 -14.86 -14.70
N ALA A 145 -17.45 -15.18 -13.73
CA ALA A 145 -17.43 -16.47 -13.06
C ALA A 145 -17.53 -17.63 -14.05
N ALA A 146 -18.49 -17.55 -14.99
CA ALA A 146 -18.68 -18.58 -16.02
C ALA A 146 -17.49 -18.68 -16.98
N ALA A 147 -16.81 -17.59 -17.28
CA ALA A 147 -15.64 -17.59 -18.14
C ALA A 147 -14.42 -18.19 -17.42
N VAL A 148 -14.14 -17.77 -16.20
CA VAL A 148 -13.03 -18.29 -15.39
C VAL A 148 -13.17 -19.79 -15.13
N ALA A 149 -14.40 -20.29 -14.90
CA ALA A 149 -14.68 -21.71 -14.69
C ALA A 149 -14.34 -22.62 -15.89
N LYS A 150 -14.05 -22.06 -17.06
CA LYS A 150 -13.61 -22.83 -18.25
C LYS A 150 -12.10 -23.08 -18.29
N TRP A 151 -11.32 -22.37 -17.44
CA TRP A 151 -9.87 -22.39 -17.47
C TRP A 151 -9.31 -23.19 -16.28
N ASP A 152 -8.18 -23.83 -16.48
CA ASP A 152 -7.31 -24.21 -15.36
C ASP A 152 -6.54 -22.97 -14.88
N ALA A 153 -6.30 -22.89 -13.58
CA ALA A 153 -5.83 -21.66 -12.96
C ALA A 153 -4.50 -21.13 -13.52
N LEU A 154 -3.52 -22.03 -13.73
CA LEU A 154 -2.20 -21.67 -14.24
C LEU A 154 -2.23 -21.32 -15.74
N ASP A 155 -3.09 -21.97 -16.52
CA ASP A 155 -3.25 -21.64 -17.94
C ASP A 155 -3.88 -20.26 -18.12
N LEU A 156 -4.84 -19.93 -17.26
CA LEU A 156 -5.42 -18.59 -17.24
C LEU A 156 -4.40 -17.51 -16.81
N GLU A 157 -3.58 -17.82 -15.79
CA GLU A 157 -2.52 -16.91 -15.36
C GLU A 157 -1.54 -16.62 -16.50
N ALA A 158 -1.10 -17.66 -17.22
CA ALA A 158 -0.22 -17.52 -18.36
C ALA A 158 -0.85 -16.70 -19.50
N ALA A 159 -2.12 -16.92 -19.82
CA ALA A 159 -2.83 -16.17 -20.85
C ALA A 159 -3.01 -14.68 -20.48
N ILE A 160 -3.27 -14.38 -19.21
CA ILE A 160 -3.37 -13.02 -18.67
C ILE A 160 -2.01 -12.32 -18.73
N ASP A 161 -0.93 -13.02 -18.40
CA ASP A 161 0.43 -12.48 -18.45
C ASP A 161 0.85 -12.19 -19.91
N GLU A 162 0.62 -13.11 -20.84
CA GLU A 162 0.89 -12.93 -22.26
C GLU A 162 0.14 -11.72 -22.83
N ALA A 163 -1.12 -11.50 -22.40
CA ALA A 163 -1.91 -10.34 -22.77
C ALA A 163 -1.45 -9.04 -22.10
N ARG A 164 -0.44 -9.08 -21.22
CA ARG A 164 -0.01 -7.96 -20.36
C ARG A 164 -1.20 -7.33 -19.62
N ALA A 165 -2.06 -8.19 -19.13
CA ALA A 165 -3.22 -7.84 -18.31
C ALA A 165 -2.91 -8.01 -16.82
N CYS A 166 -3.91 -7.98 -15.95
CA CYS A 166 -3.71 -8.09 -14.51
C CYS A 166 -4.64 -9.14 -13.90
N GLY A 167 -4.07 -10.11 -13.23
CA GLY A 167 -4.76 -11.17 -12.51
C GLY A 167 -3.76 -12.22 -12.05
N GLY A 168 -4.18 -13.11 -11.17
CA GLY A 168 -3.29 -14.16 -10.67
C GLY A 168 -4.03 -15.28 -9.95
N VAL A 169 -3.38 -16.43 -9.88
CA VAL A 169 -3.84 -17.58 -9.12
C VAL A 169 -3.76 -17.27 -7.63
N VAL A 170 -4.82 -17.62 -6.90
CA VAL A 170 -4.80 -17.55 -5.43
C VAL A 170 -3.97 -18.73 -4.91
N ARG A 171 -2.80 -18.42 -4.37
CA ARG A 171 -1.84 -19.38 -3.83
C ARG A 171 -1.93 -19.44 -2.31
N SER A 172 -1.66 -20.60 -1.74
CA SER A 172 -1.32 -20.71 -0.33
C SER A 172 0.07 -20.11 -0.05
N ASN A 173 0.37 -19.82 1.22
CA ASN A 173 1.71 -19.36 1.60
C ASN A 173 2.80 -20.37 1.21
N ALA A 174 2.53 -21.67 1.34
CA ALA A 174 3.48 -22.71 0.98
C ALA A 174 3.75 -22.70 -0.53
N GLU A 175 2.70 -22.68 -1.36
CA GLU A 175 2.85 -22.59 -2.83
C GLU A 175 3.57 -21.32 -3.27
N TRP A 176 3.31 -20.20 -2.58
CA TRP A 176 4.02 -18.95 -2.87
C TRP A 176 5.51 -19.07 -2.58
N LEU A 177 5.88 -19.56 -1.40
CA LEU A 177 7.28 -19.73 -1.00
C LEU A 177 8.05 -20.73 -1.86
N GLU A 178 7.35 -21.74 -2.45
CA GLU A 178 7.94 -22.67 -3.40
C GLU A 178 8.08 -22.10 -4.81
N SER A 179 7.39 -21.02 -5.15
CA SER A 179 7.53 -20.36 -6.45
C SER A 179 8.89 -19.67 -6.58
N ASP A 180 9.39 -19.51 -7.79
CA ASP A 180 10.66 -18.81 -8.05
C ASP A 180 10.61 -17.36 -7.54
N HIS A 181 9.48 -16.67 -7.75
CA HIS A 181 9.27 -15.31 -7.27
C HIS A 181 9.26 -15.24 -5.74
N GLY A 182 8.54 -16.15 -5.09
CA GLY A 182 8.49 -16.24 -3.63
C GLY A 182 9.87 -16.51 -3.01
N LYS A 183 10.66 -17.43 -3.59
CA LYS A 183 12.04 -17.72 -3.16
C LYS A 183 12.95 -16.49 -3.25
N VAL A 184 12.88 -15.75 -4.37
CA VAL A 184 13.66 -14.51 -4.55
C VAL A 184 13.30 -13.47 -3.52
N LEU A 185 11.99 -13.26 -3.25
CA LEU A 185 11.54 -12.27 -2.27
C LEU A 185 11.84 -12.69 -0.84
N ALA A 186 11.72 -13.97 -0.50
CA ALA A 186 12.05 -14.48 0.84
C ALA A 186 13.54 -14.33 1.20
N ALA A 187 14.42 -14.25 0.20
CA ALA A 187 15.85 -14.03 0.41
C ALA A 187 16.23 -12.55 0.59
N LYS A 188 15.29 -11.61 0.40
CA LYS A 188 15.52 -10.16 0.52
C LYS A 188 15.02 -9.60 1.85
N PRO A 189 15.65 -8.53 2.36
CA PRO A 189 15.09 -7.79 3.49
C PRO A 189 13.78 -7.10 3.07
N ILE A 190 12.90 -6.77 4.04
CA ILE A 190 11.64 -6.04 3.80
C ILE A 190 11.90 -4.69 3.12
N VAL A 191 12.98 -4.01 3.51
CA VAL A 191 13.43 -2.75 2.90
C VAL A 191 14.91 -2.90 2.56
N GLU A 192 15.26 -2.60 1.33
CA GLU A 192 16.62 -2.65 0.82
C GLU A 192 17.10 -1.23 0.47
N ILE A 193 18.20 -0.79 1.08
CA ILE A 193 18.85 0.49 0.77
C ILE A 193 20.19 0.19 0.15
N ILE A 194 20.36 0.59 -1.12
CA ILE A 194 21.57 0.35 -1.89
C ILE A 194 22.24 1.69 -2.17
N LYS A 195 23.47 1.87 -1.66
CA LYS A 195 24.28 3.03 -2.00
C LYS A 195 24.81 2.87 -3.43
N ILE A 196 24.40 3.77 -4.31
CA ILE A 196 24.75 3.72 -5.74
C ILE A 196 25.91 4.64 -6.11
N ALA A 197 26.17 5.68 -5.32
CA ALA A 197 27.28 6.63 -5.53
C ALA A 197 27.57 7.42 -4.25
N ASP A 198 28.69 8.13 -4.24
CA ASP A 198 29.02 9.16 -3.26
C ASP A 198 28.69 10.54 -3.84
N SER A 199 28.31 11.47 -2.97
CA SER A 199 28.18 12.89 -3.26
C SER A 199 28.66 13.70 -2.08
N ASP A 200 28.98 14.98 -2.30
CA ASP A 200 29.25 15.89 -1.21
C ASP A 200 28.00 16.05 -0.35
N PRO A 201 28.13 16.09 0.99
CA PRO A 201 27.00 16.30 1.85
C PRO A 201 26.43 17.71 1.68
N GLU A 202 25.11 17.81 1.55
CA GLU A 202 24.41 19.08 1.58
C GLU A 202 23.97 19.41 3.01
N PRO A 203 24.03 20.69 3.43
CA PRO A 203 23.56 21.10 4.74
C PRO A 203 22.04 20.89 4.86
N PHE A 204 21.58 20.52 6.04
CA PHE A 204 20.15 20.43 6.31
C PHE A 204 19.49 21.81 6.17
N PRO A 205 18.42 21.96 5.39
CA PRO A 205 17.69 23.21 5.30
C PRO A 205 17.08 23.59 6.66
N GLU A 206 17.06 24.88 6.98
CA GLU A 206 16.36 25.38 8.17
C GLU A 206 14.84 25.23 8.05
N GLY A 207 14.13 25.24 9.19
CA GLY A 207 12.67 25.26 9.24
C GLY A 207 12.08 24.52 10.43
N PRO A 208 10.79 24.72 10.70
CA PRO A 208 10.13 24.26 11.93
C PRO A 208 9.76 22.78 11.97
N ARG A 209 9.93 22.05 10.87
CA ARG A 209 9.55 20.64 10.75
C ARG A 209 10.75 19.79 10.29
N PRO A 210 10.75 18.47 10.55
CA PRO A 210 11.87 17.60 10.22
C PRO A 210 12.31 17.69 8.75
N LEU A 211 11.37 17.67 7.80
CA LEU A 211 11.66 17.74 6.36
C LEU A 211 11.46 19.13 5.74
N SER A 212 11.36 20.21 6.54
CA SER A 212 11.30 21.57 5.98
C SER A 212 12.48 21.86 5.07
N GLY A 213 12.19 22.40 3.88
CA GLY A 213 13.18 22.72 2.85
C GLY A 213 13.56 21.56 1.94
N ILE A 214 13.09 20.33 2.21
CA ILE A 214 13.25 19.19 1.31
C ILE A 214 12.17 19.25 0.23
N ARG A 215 12.57 19.13 -1.03
CA ARG A 215 11.67 19.05 -2.18
C ARG A 215 11.63 17.63 -2.71
N ALA A 216 10.42 17.08 -2.86
CA ALA A 216 10.19 15.76 -3.38
C ALA A 216 9.34 15.81 -4.65
N LEU A 217 9.70 15.02 -5.65
CA LEU A 217 8.91 14.84 -6.87
C LEU A 217 8.19 13.49 -6.79
N ASP A 218 6.86 13.53 -6.77
CA ASP A 218 6.01 12.35 -6.78
C ASP A 218 5.56 12.01 -8.21
N LEU A 219 6.05 10.88 -8.72
CA LEU A 219 5.68 10.32 -10.03
C LEU A 219 4.81 9.07 -9.88
N THR A 220 4.29 8.84 -8.70
CA THR A 220 3.59 7.60 -8.34
C THR A 220 2.09 7.69 -8.59
N ARG A 221 1.41 6.54 -8.41
CA ARG A 221 -0.03 6.43 -8.62
C ARG A 221 -0.63 5.37 -7.70
N ILE A 222 -1.91 5.44 -7.54
CA ILE A 222 -2.81 4.52 -6.85
C ILE A 222 -2.70 4.65 -5.33
N LEU A 223 -1.81 3.95 -4.63
CA LEU A 223 -1.88 3.84 -3.18
C LEU A 223 -0.51 3.98 -2.49
N ALA A 224 0.39 3.04 -2.69
CA ALA A 224 1.63 2.95 -1.91
C ALA A 224 2.55 4.17 -2.11
N GLY A 225 2.75 4.59 -3.36
CA GLY A 225 3.57 5.76 -3.67
C GLY A 225 2.96 7.08 -3.18
N PRO A 226 1.68 7.38 -3.44
CA PRO A 226 1.03 8.58 -2.89
C PRO A 226 1.07 8.63 -1.35
N ILE A 227 0.87 7.50 -0.66
CA ILE A 227 1.02 7.45 0.80
C ILE A 227 2.46 7.76 1.23
N ALA A 228 3.47 7.29 0.51
CA ALA A 228 4.87 7.65 0.80
C ALA A 228 5.10 9.14 0.61
N ALA A 229 4.64 9.73 -0.49
CA ALA A 229 4.73 11.16 -0.78
C ALA A 229 4.00 12.01 0.28
N ARG A 230 2.78 11.62 0.64
CA ARG A 230 2.01 12.21 1.74
C ARG A 230 2.80 12.17 3.06
N THR A 231 3.40 11.03 3.40
CA THR A 231 4.19 10.91 4.63
C THR A 231 5.35 11.92 4.65
N LEU A 232 6.02 12.14 3.52
CA LEU A 232 7.04 13.19 3.42
C LEU A 232 6.44 14.59 3.65
N ALA A 233 5.30 14.89 3.04
CA ALA A 233 4.61 16.18 3.21
C ALA A 233 4.12 16.39 4.66
N GLU A 234 3.58 15.36 5.30
CA GLU A 234 3.17 15.38 6.71
C GLU A 234 4.32 15.74 7.64
N HIS A 235 5.55 15.46 7.26
CA HIS A 235 6.75 15.82 8.02
C HIS A 235 7.46 17.07 7.52
N GLY A 236 6.86 17.81 6.57
CA GLY A 236 7.26 19.16 6.18
C GLY A 236 7.98 19.29 4.85
N ALA A 237 8.10 18.22 4.07
CA ALA A 237 8.62 18.32 2.71
C ALA A 237 7.66 19.10 1.79
N ASP A 238 8.22 19.77 0.78
CA ASP A 238 7.50 20.36 -0.34
C ASP A 238 7.39 19.28 -1.44
N VAL A 239 6.20 18.74 -1.62
CA VAL A 239 5.96 17.60 -2.51
C VAL A 239 5.19 18.06 -3.74
N LEU A 240 5.77 17.85 -4.92
CA LEU A 240 5.12 18.06 -6.22
C LEU A 240 4.73 16.74 -6.83
N MET A 241 3.42 16.49 -6.95
CA MET A 241 2.89 15.33 -7.68
C MET A 241 2.70 15.65 -9.16
N ILE A 242 3.14 14.75 -10.04
CA ILE A 242 2.90 14.81 -11.48
C ILE A 242 1.79 13.84 -11.85
N ALA A 243 0.70 14.37 -12.37
CA ALA A 243 -0.43 13.60 -12.92
C ALA A 243 -0.43 13.63 -14.44
N ALA A 244 -0.97 12.59 -15.09
CA ALA A 244 -1.14 12.53 -16.52
C ALA A 244 -2.60 12.87 -16.88
N GLU A 245 -2.81 13.83 -17.78
CA GLU A 245 -4.14 14.33 -18.18
C GLU A 245 -5.06 13.22 -18.73
N GLY A 246 -4.51 12.29 -19.49
CA GLY A 246 -5.28 11.18 -20.08
C GLY A 246 -5.47 9.95 -19.20
N VAL A 247 -5.01 9.99 -17.94
CA VAL A 247 -5.07 8.84 -17.04
C VAL A 247 -5.96 9.18 -15.84
N PRO A 248 -7.13 8.51 -15.69
CA PRO A 248 -8.05 8.83 -14.61
C PRO A 248 -7.40 8.69 -13.23
N GLN A 249 -7.58 9.70 -12.40
CA GLN A 249 -7.24 9.68 -10.98
C GLN A 249 -8.41 9.00 -10.22
N ILE A 250 -8.53 7.68 -10.40
CA ILE A 250 -9.68 6.92 -9.88
C ILE A 250 -9.75 7.01 -8.37
N MET A 251 -8.60 7.13 -7.72
CA MET A 251 -8.51 7.08 -6.25
C MET A 251 -9.02 8.36 -5.58
N GLU A 252 -8.95 9.51 -6.24
CA GLU A 252 -9.47 10.80 -5.71
C GLU A 252 -10.97 10.77 -5.39
N HIS A 253 -11.70 9.84 -6.00
CA HIS A 253 -13.15 9.74 -5.85
C HIS A 253 -13.61 8.63 -4.91
N VAL A 254 -12.70 7.78 -4.45
CA VAL A 254 -13.05 6.58 -3.66
C VAL A 254 -12.15 6.35 -2.45
N MET A 255 -10.98 6.99 -2.42
CA MET A 255 -10.05 6.89 -1.31
C MET A 255 -9.38 8.25 -1.09
N ASP A 256 -9.31 8.67 0.16
CA ASP A 256 -8.41 9.75 0.55
C ASP A 256 -6.97 9.23 0.57
N THR A 257 -6.28 9.38 -0.55
CA THR A 257 -4.83 9.17 -0.64
C THR A 257 -4.07 10.46 -0.37
N SER A 258 -4.81 11.53 -0.09
CA SER A 258 -4.31 12.86 0.31
C SER A 258 -3.34 13.44 -0.71
N HIS A 259 -3.87 13.72 -1.86
CA HIS A 259 -3.21 14.55 -2.85
C HIS A 259 -3.37 16.03 -2.49
#